data_f6f2f3637ae2e6c0c3a673fe4ef02e31
#
_entry.id   f6f2f3637ae2e6c0c3a673fe4ef02e31
#
_cell.length_a   1.000
_cell.length_b   1.000
_cell.length_c   1.000
_cell.angle_alpha   90.00
_cell.angle_beta   90.00
_cell.angle_gamma   90.00
#
_symmetry.space_group_name_H-M   'P 1'
#
loop_
_entity.id
_entity.type
_entity.pdbx_description
1 polymer ?
#
loop_
_entity_poly.entity_id
_entity_poly.type
_entity_poly.pdbx_seq_one_letter_code
_entity_poly.pdbx_strand_id
1 'polypeptide(L)'
;MTIAKYLGSAALVTVATTAFAADPELLVFDWSGFEEEGFYVKYEEKHGIAPSYAFFGEEEEAFQKLRSGFQADVGHPCSQSVQKWRDAGLIEPWDISKIPSYAKVEASYKENPIFADETGVYFIPADAGMTAIAYNTEEVPAEDVASLQVFTNPKYAGRISLPDNVDDAYALAYLATGVSDWTTATQEEFERASDWMREAHKLNRAYWADGAELAQLMGTGEVLVAWSWNETPVTMSAEGQPIGFQREAVEGSSAWFCGYVNLVDGPGSEEKAHDFMEAWLAPEVTEYIVNEWGYGHANAENMANIDPETLTEVGLGPVDVPILAQLPMDNALREQMIAEFEKIKAGF
;
A
#
# COMPACT_ATOMS: atom_id res chain seq x y z
N MET A 1 -11.38 3.77 76.84
CA MET A 1 -11.21 3.04 75.55
C MET A 1 -10.97 4.04 74.42
N THR A 2 -9.72 4.22 74.03
CA THR A 2 -9.29 5.23 73.07
C THR A 2 -9.07 4.55 71.73
N ILE A 3 -9.85 4.91 70.72
CA ILE A 3 -9.74 4.38 69.36
C ILE A 3 -8.73 5.22 68.57
N ALA A 4 -7.56 4.66 68.24
CA ALA A 4 -6.59 5.24 67.36
C ALA A 4 -7.03 5.12 65.88
N LYS A 5 -7.18 6.25 65.18
CA LYS A 5 -7.45 6.28 63.71
C LYS A 5 -6.10 6.25 63.00
N TYR A 6 -5.86 5.17 62.23
CA TYR A 6 -4.74 5.09 61.27
C TYR A 6 -5.19 5.76 59.97
N LEU A 7 -4.58 6.88 59.61
CA LEU A 7 -4.65 7.46 58.29
C LEU A 7 -3.56 6.86 57.43
N GLY A 8 -3.96 5.99 56.52
CA GLY A 8 -3.06 5.47 55.49
C GLY A 8 -2.94 6.47 54.34
N SER A 9 -1.77 7.05 54.14
CA SER A 9 -1.46 7.87 52.94
C SER A 9 -1.24 6.92 51.76
N ALA A 10 -2.16 6.95 50.78
CA ALA A 10 -1.95 6.34 49.49
C ALA A 10 -1.07 7.26 48.63
N ALA A 11 0.16 6.83 48.36
CA ALA A 11 1.01 7.50 47.39
C ALA A 11 0.50 7.18 45.96
N LEU A 12 -0.01 8.17 45.28
CA LEU A 12 -0.27 8.08 43.82
C LEU A 12 1.08 8.06 43.10
N VAL A 13 1.45 6.92 42.55
CA VAL A 13 2.55 6.80 41.61
C VAL A 13 1.98 7.24 40.25
N THR A 14 2.25 8.48 39.86
CA THR A 14 2.03 8.95 38.49
C THR A 14 3.10 8.32 37.59
N VAL A 15 2.73 7.31 36.85
CA VAL A 15 3.53 6.82 35.72
C VAL A 15 3.39 7.88 34.63
N ALA A 16 4.42 8.70 34.44
CA ALA A 16 4.52 9.58 33.30
C ALA A 16 4.79 8.66 32.08
N THR A 17 3.77 8.43 31.28
CA THR A 17 3.96 7.97 29.89
C THR A 17 4.64 9.09 29.15
N THR A 18 5.93 8.93 28.85
CA THR A 18 6.62 9.77 27.87
C THR A 18 5.95 9.49 26.51
N ALA A 19 5.05 10.34 26.09
CA ALA A 19 4.69 10.41 24.69
C ALA A 19 5.98 10.82 23.98
N PHE A 20 6.52 9.98 23.12
CA PHE A 20 7.58 10.37 22.21
C PHE A 20 7.01 11.49 21.34
N ALA A 21 7.60 12.67 21.41
CA ALA A 21 7.21 13.78 20.56
C ALA A 21 7.63 13.42 19.12
N ALA A 22 6.71 13.47 18.17
CA ALA A 22 7.05 13.34 16.75
C ALA A 22 7.76 14.61 16.25
N ASP A 23 8.61 14.49 15.25
CA ASP A 23 9.41 15.59 14.71
C ASP A 23 8.52 16.67 14.06
N PRO A 24 8.45 17.88 14.63
CA PRO A 24 7.61 18.94 14.10
C PRO A 24 8.14 19.56 12.79
N GLU A 25 9.37 19.20 12.38
CA GLU A 25 10.01 19.71 11.18
C GLU A 25 10.04 18.67 10.03
N LEU A 26 9.30 17.54 10.18
CA LEU A 26 9.06 16.60 9.11
C LEU A 26 7.66 16.00 9.25
N LEU A 27 6.80 16.28 8.29
CA LEU A 27 5.48 15.67 8.15
C LEU A 27 5.45 14.79 6.88
N VAL A 28 5.31 13.49 7.09
CA VAL A 28 5.13 12.49 6.02
C VAL A 28 3.65 12.22 5.82
N PHE A 29 3.16 12.33 4.60
CA PHE A 29 1.79 12.04 4.23
C PHE A 29 1.74 10.66 3.56
N ASP A 30 1.28 9.65 4.28
CA ASP A 30 1.51 8.25 3.99
C ASP A 30 0.26 7.37 4.13
N TRP A 31 0.38 6.12 3.73
CA TRP A 31 -0.57 5.07 4.05
C TRP A 31 -0.48 4.70 5.54
N SER A 32 -1.60 4.25 6.10
CA SER A 32 -1.61 3.76 7.49
C SER A 32 -0.73 2.53 7.64
N GLY A 33 0.06 2.48 8.71
CA GLY A 33 1.03 1.42 9.00
C GLY A 33 2.48 1.85 8.74
N PHE A 34 2.73 2.72 7.77
CA PHE A 34 4.10 3.18 7.48
C PHE A 34 4.72 4.08 8.57
N GLU A 35 3.97 4.38 9.65
CA GLU A 35 4.51 5.00 10.87
C GLU A 35 5.20 4.03 11.82
N GLU A 36 5.29 2.74 11.49
CA GLU A 36 5.99 1.75 12.30
C GLU A 36 7.50 2.02 12.34
N GLU A 37 8.13 1.82 13.51
CA GLU A 37 9.53 2.16 13.78
C GLU A 37 10.51 1.54 12.76
N GLY A 38 10.19 0.35 12.25
CA GLY A 38 10.99 -0.35 11.25
C GLY A 38 11.23 0.42 9.96
N PHE A 39 10.34 1.36 9.60
CA PHE A 39 10.44 2.15 8.37
C PHE A 39 11.34 3.40 8.49
N TYR A 40 11.67 3.84 9.72
CA TYR A 40 12.43 5.09 9.90
C TYR A 40 13.60 4.98 10.91
N VAL A 41 14.06 3.77 11.22
CA VAL A 41 15.17 3.51 12.17
C VAL A 41 16.36 4.44 11.93
N LYS A 42 16.82 4.59 10.69
CA LYS A 42 17.98 5.43 10.37
C LYS A 42 17.71 6.93 10.49
N TYR A 43 16.47 7.33 10.25
CA TYR A 43 16.05 8.72 10.50
C TYR A 43 16.11 9.03 12.01
N GLU A 44 15.53 8.16 12.83
CA GLU A 44 15.51 8.33 14.28
C GLU A 44 16.93 8.25 14.88
N GLU A 45 17.78 7.35 14.39
CA GLU A 45 19.21 7.32 14.79
C GLU A 45 19.91 8.65 14.53
N LYS A 46 19.58 9.34 13.43
CA LYS A 46 20.20 10.61 13.04
C LYS A 46 19.64 11.80 13.80
N HIS A 47 18.33 11.86 13.97
CA HIS A 47 17.63 13.03 14.50
C HIS A 47 17.19 12.88 15.97
N GLY A 48 17.22 11.65 16.51
CA GLY A 48 16.80 11.35 17.89
C GLY A 48 15.30 11.47 18.15
N ILE A 49 14.50 11.48 17.07
CA ILE A 49 13.05 11.67 17.10
C ILE A 49 12.42 11.02 15.86
N ALA A 50 11.22 10.42 16.02
CA ALA A 50 10.46 9.84 14.92
C ALA A 50 9.85 10.92 14.01
N PRO A 51 9.65 10.67 12.70
CA PRO A 51 8.88 11.56 11.82
C PRO A 51 7.46 11.81 12.34
N SER A 52 6.84 12.92 11.93
CA SER A 52 5.40 13.11 12.07
C SER A 52 4.68 12.52 10.86
N TYR A 53 3.51 11.94 11.08
CA TYR A 53 2.71 11.33 10.01
C TYR A 53 1.30 11.89 9.94
N ALA A 54 0.79 11.99 8.73
CA ALA A 54 -0.62 12.14 8.42
C ALA A 54 -1.00 11.05 7.39
N PHE A 55 -2.22 10.54 7.44
CA PHE A 55 -2.60 9.34 6.69
C PHE A 55 -3.68 9.59 5.66
N PHE A 56 -3.69 8.73 4.65
CA PHE A 56 -4.77 8.55 3.69
C PHE A 56 -5.01 7.04 3.47
N GLY A 57 -6.22 6.69 3.10
CA GLY A 57 -6.58 5.30 2.78
C GLY A 57 -6.72 5.05 1.28
N GLU A 58 -6.70 6.15 0.48
CA GLU A 58 -6.88 6.08 -0.97
C GLU A 58 -6.20 7.29 -1.64
N GLU A 59 -5.56 7.09 -2.80
CA GLU A 59 -4.74 8.10 -3.47
C GLU A 59 -5.53 9.31 -3.99
N GLU A 60 -6.78 9.11 -4.40
CA GLU A 60 -7.62 10.23 -4.83
C GLU A 60 -7.98 11.13 -3.65
N GLU A 61 -8.21 10.54 -2.46
CA GLU A 61 -8.37 11.29 -1.22
C GLU A 61 -7.12 12.12 -0.91
N ALA A 62 -5.92 11.51 -1.01
CA ALA A 62 -4.65 12.18 -0.81
C ALA A 62 -4.48 13.36 -1.76
N PHE A 63 -4.74 13.14 -3.05
CA PHE A 63 -4.68 14.18 -4.08
C PHE A 63 -5.61 15.35 -3.77
N GLN A 64 -6.87 15.07 -3.41
CA GLN A 64 -7.84 16.13 -3.09
C GLN A 64 -7.50 16.88 -1.81
N LYS A 65 -6.96 16.21 -0.80
CA LYS A 65 -6.45 16.86 0.43
C LYS A 65 -5.36 17.88 0.10
N LEU A 66 -4.34 17.48 -0.66
CA LEU A 66 -3.26 18.38 -1.09
C LEU A 66 -3.79 19.55 -1.92
N ARG A 67 -4.68 19.29 -2.88
CA ARG A 67 -5.31 20.34 -3.68
C ARG A 67 -6.17 21.32 -2.86
N SER A 68 -6.70 20.90 -1.75
CA SER A 68 -7.49 21.75 -0.85
C SER A 68 -6.66 22.58 0.11
N GLY A 69 -5.30 22.46 0.02
CA GLY A 69 -4.36 23.24 0.82
C GLY A 69 -3.82 22.52 2.06
N PHE A 70 -4.02 21.22 2.19
CA PHE A 70 -3.27 20.43 3.15
C PHE A 70 -1.79 20.43 2.74
N GLN A 71 -0.88 20.59 3.71
CA GLN A 71 0.56 20.64 3.48
C GLN A 71 1.25 19.51 4.26
N ALA A 72 2.22 18.88 3.60
CA ALA A 72 3.17 17.95 4.18
C ALA A 72 4.50 18.11 3.44
N ASP A 73 5.57 17.53 3.96
CA ASP A 73 6.90 17.64 3.34
C ASP A 73 7.12 16.55 2.31
N VAL A 74 6.66 15.35 2.61
CA VAL A 74 6.84 14.14 1.78
C VAL A 74 5.48 13.47 1.59
N GLY A 75 5.23 12.93 0.42
CA GLY A 75 4.04 12.13 0.11
C GLY A 75 4.39 10.78 -0.47
N HIS A 76 3.53 9.76 -0.30
CA HIS A 76 3.76 8.38 -0.72
C HIS A 76 2.73 7.87 -1.74
N PRO A 77 2.63 8.47 -2.94
CA PRO A 77 1.75 7.94 -3.99
C PRO A 77 2.33 6.68 -4.65
N CYS A 78 1.46 5.89 -5.26
CA CYS A 78 1.90 4.84 -6.15
C CYS A 78 2.14 5.34 -7.58
N SER A 79 2.82 4.56 -8.39
CA SER A 79 3.35 4.96 -9.70
C SER A 79 2.31 5.53 -10.66
N GLN A 80 1.09 5.02 -10.65
CA GLN A 80 0.00 5.42 -11.53
C GLN A 80 -0.54 6.84 -11.25
N SER A 81 -0.34 7.35 -10.02
CA SER A 81 -0.80 8.68 -9.61
C SER A 81 0.21 9.81 -9.85
N VAL A 82 1.48 9.50 -10.03
CA VAL A 82 2.59 10.49 -10.09
C VAL A 82 2.37 11.55 -11.17
N GLN A 83 1.91 11.15 -12.38
CA GLN A 83 1.64 12.10 -13.46
C GLN A 83 0.60 13.14 -13.06
N LYS A 84 -0.48 12.71 -12.43
CA LYS A 84 -1.56 13.59 -11.95
C LYS A 84 -1.06 14.60 -10.93
N TRP A 85 -0.20 14.17 -10.01
CA TRP A 85 0.40 15.04 -8.99
C TRP A 85 1.36 16.06 -9.60
N ARG A 86 2.17 15.64 -10.60
CA ARG A 86 3.05 16.54 -11.36
C ARG A 86 2.24 17.59 -12.12
N ASP A 87 1.24 17.19 -12.88
CA ASP A 87 0.40 18.08 -13.70
C ASP A 87 -0.34 19.11 -12.86
N ALA A 88 -0.69 18.74 -11.62
CA ALA A 88 -1.30 19.64 -10.66
C ALA A 88 -0.31 20.59 -9.94
N GLY A 89 1.00 20.43 -10.17
CA GLY A 89 2.05 21.23 -9.53
C GLY A 89 2.18 20.99 -8.03
N LEU A 90 1.86 19.78 -7.55
CA LEU A 90 1.90 19.41 -6.15
C LEU A 90 3.26 18.91 -5.70
N ILE A 91 4.12 18.49 -6.64
CA ILE A 91 5.42 17.90 -6.35
C ILE A 91 6.55 18.64 -7.06
N GLU A 92 7.70 18.67 -6.43
CA GLU A 92 8.93 19.24 -6.95
C GLU A 92 10.06 18.20 -7.00
N PRO A 93 11.13 18.43 -7.78
CA PRO A 93 12.20 17.46 -7.92
C PRO A 93 13.03 17.32 -6.65
N TRP A 94 13.39 16.08 -6.31
CA TRP A 94 14.37 15.75 -5.28
C TRP A 94 15.78 16.21 -5.65
N ASP A 95 16.54 16.72 -4.69
CA ASP A 95 18.00 16.86 -4.82
C ASP A 95 18.66 15.48 -4.53
N ILE A 96 18.78 14.65 -5.56
CA ILE A 96 19.33 13.28 -5.43
C ILE A 96 20.81 13.26 -4.98
N SER A 97 21.52 14.42 -4.98
CA SER A 97 22.87 14.48 -4.43
C SER A 97 22.90 14.31 -2.91
N LYS A 98 21.74 14.53 -2.26
CA LYS A 98 21.53 14.32 -0.82
C LYS A 98 20.98 12.92 -0.49
N ILE A 99 20.66 12.11 -1.52
CA ILE A 99 20.11 10.77 -1.40
C ILE A 99 21.01 9.78 -2.16
N PRO A 100 22.22 9.48 -1.66
CA PRO A 100 23.18 8.59 -2.32
C PRO A 100 22.62 7.21 -2.66
N SER A 101 21.74 6.67 -1.81
CA SER A 101 21.10 5.36 -1.99
C SER A 101 20.16 5.30 -3.19
N TYR A 102 19.73 6.46 -3.76
CA TYR A 102 18.97 6.49 -5.00
C TYR A 102 19.72 5.80 -6.17
N ALA A 103 21.04 5.84 -6.19
CA ALA A 103 21.83 5.12 -7.20
C ALA A 103 21.57 3.61 -7.21
N LYS A 104 21.18 3.04 -6.05
CA LYS A 104 20.93 1.61 -5.85
C LYS A 104 19.48 1.17 -6.12
N VAL A 105 18.58 2.13 -6.34
CA VAL A 105 17.19 1.83 -6.73
C VAL A 105 17.20 1.09 -8.07
N GLU A 106 16.35 0.05 -8.17
CA GLU A 106 16.23 -0.79 -9.36
C GLU A 106 16.01 0.06 -10.63
N ALA A 107 16.79 -0.24 -11.66
CA ALA A 107 16.83 0.58 -12.87
C ALA A 107 15.46 0.63 -13.58
N SER A 108 14.78 -0.50 -13.65
CA SER A 108 13.46 -0.62 -14.29
C SER A 108 12.41 0.31 -13.67
N TYR A 109 12.48 0.58 -12.38
CA TYR A 109 11.58 1.51 -11.71
C TYR A 109 11.88 2.99 -12.04
N LYS A 110 13.13 3.30 -12.43
CA LYS A 110 13.59 4.68 -12.73
C LYS A 110 13.41 5.10 -14.19
N GLU A 111 13.17 4.14 -15.10
CA GLU A 111 13.21 4.38 -16.55
C GLU A 111 11.97 5.13 -17.09
N ASN A 112 10.93 5.31 -16.29
CA ASN A 112 9.73 6.02 -16.74
C ASN A 112 9.95 7.55 -16.71
N PRO A 113 9.75 8.26 -17.85
CA PRO A 113 9.92 9.72 -17.92
C PRO A 113 8.93 10.51 -17.05
N ILE A 114 7.88 9.87 -16.54
CA ILE A 114 6.97 10.47 -15.56
C ILE A 114 7.69 10.68 -14.22
N PHE A 115 8.60 9.78 -13.86
CA PHE A 115 9.31 9.81 -12.58
C PHE A 115 10.56 10.69 -12.61
N ALA A 116 11.26 10.71 -13.73
CA ALA A 116 12.46 11.50 -13.90
C ALA A 116 12.61 11.97 -15.36
N ASP A 117 12.99 13.22 -15.54
CA ASP A 117 13.28 13.82 -16.83
C ASP A 117 14.43 14.84 -16.74
N GLU A 118 14.63 15.66 -17.76
CA GLU A 118 15.66 16.69 -17.81
C GLU A 118 15.54 17.77 -16.72
N THR A 119 14.37 17.91 -16.10
CA THR A 119 14.09 18.87 -15.03
C THR A 119 14.36 18.31 -13.64
N GLY A 120 14.47 16.99 -13.49
CA GLY A 120 14.84 16.34 -12.23
C GLY A 120 14.16 15.00 -11.98
N VAL A 121 14.36 14.48 -10.76
CA VAL A 121 13.74 13.27 -10.25
C VAL A 121 12.57 13.66 -9.35
N TYR A 122 11.36 13.33 -9.73
CA TYR A 122 10.12 13.70 -9.02
C TYR A 122 9.57 12.60 -8.12
N PHE A 123 9.92 11.36 -8.43
CA PHE A 123 9.43 10.20 -7.70
C PHE A 123 10.60 9.24 -7.43
N ILE A 124 10.79 8.88 -6.18
CA ILE A 124 11.78 7.89 -5.77
C ILE A 124 11.02 6.62 -5.41
N PRO A 125 11.08 5.57 -6.25
CA PRO A 125 10.50 4.28 -5.92
C PRO A 125 11.00 3.78 -4.57
N ALA A 126 10.11 3.24 -3.76
CA ALA A 126 10.39 2.81 -2.39
C ALA A 126 10.05 1.34 -2.16
N ASP A 127 8.81 0.97 -2.43
CA ASP A 127 8.27 -0.36 -2.18
C ASP A 127 7.45 -0.87 -3.34
N ALA A 128 7.23 -2.19 -3.36
CA ALA A 128 6.46 -2.87 -4.39
C ALA A 128 5.80 -4.12 -3.81
N GLY A 129 4.66 -4.49 -4.37
CA GLY A 129 3.96 -5.68 -3.95
C GLY A 129 3.09 -6.28 -5.04
N MET A 130 2.33 -7.28 -4.63
CA MET A 130 1.32 -7.91 -5.46
C MET A 130 -0.04 -7.81 -4.81
N THR A 131 -1.07 -7.72 -5.63
CA THR A 131 -2.44 -7.96 -5.20
C THR A 131 -2.92 -9.26 -5.83
N ALA A 132 -3.38 -10.19 -4.99
CA ALA A 132 -3.81 -11.52 -5.38
C ALA A 132 -4.93 -12.04 -4.46
N ILE A 133 -5.34 -13.30 -4.61
CA ILE A 133 -6.41 -13.86 -3.81
C ILE A 133 -5.89 -14.31 -2.44
N ALA A 134 -6.28 -13.63 -1.35
CA ALA A 134 -6.18 -14.16 -0.01
C ALA A 134 -7.44 -14.99 0.31
N TYR A 135 -7.28 -16.16 0.93
CA TYR A 135 -8.42 -17.03 1.22
C TYR A 135 -8.21 -17.88 2.48
N ASN A 136 -9.29 -18.22 3.16
CA ASN A 136 -9.26 -19.15 4.30
C ASN A 136 -9.06 -20.59 3.80
N THR A 137 -7.93 -21.20 4.14
CA THR A 137 -7.54 -22.53 3.64
C THR A 137 -8.36 -23.70 4.23
N GLU A 138 -9.05 -23.49 5.33
CA GLU A 138 -9.90 -24.51 5.95
C GLU A 138 -11.33 -24.53 5.36
N GLU A 139 -11.82 -23.37 4.90
CA GLU A 139 -13.20 -23.21 4.42
C GLU A 139 -13.31 -23.09 2.89
N VAL A 140 -12.23 -22.71 2.20
CA VAL A 140 -12.22 -22.49 0.76
C VAL A 140 -11.29 -23.50 0.09
N PRO A 141 -11.81 -24.43 -0.73
CA PRO A 141 -10.99 -25.35 -1.52
C PRO A 141 -10.05 -24.60 -2.50
N ALA A 142 -8.83 -25.10 -2.66
CA ALA A 142 -7.84 -24.49 -3.55
C ALA A 142 -8.31 -24.39 -5.02
N GLU A 143 -9.12 -25.35 -5.47
CA GLU A 143 -9.72 -25.33 -6.80
C GLU A 143 -10.66 -24.16 -7.05
N ASP A 144 -11.33 -23.64 -5.99
CA ASP A 144 -12.24 -22.51 -6.14
C ASP A 144 -11.51 -21.17 -6.32
N VAL A 145 -10.27 -21.07 -5.85
CA VAL A 145 -9.40 -19.88 -6.00
C VAL A 145 -8.40 -20.01 -7.15
N ALA A 146 -8.51 -21.05 -7.97
CA ALA A 146 -7.69 -21.19 -9.17
C ALA A 146 -8.02 -20.15 -10.28
N SER A 147 -9.12 -19.41 -10.11
CA SER A 147 -9.61 -18.40 -11.04
C SER A 147 -10.16 -17.17 -10.29
N LEU A 148 -9.98 -15.98 -10.83
CA LEU A 148 -10.56 -14.73 -10.34
C LEU A 148 -12.10 -14.73 -10.40
N GLN A 149 -12.71 -15.67 -11.09
CA GLN A 149 -14.17 -15.83 -11.11
C GLN A 149 -14.73 -16.25 -9.73
N VAL A 150 -13.88 -16.56 -8.75
CA VAL A 150 -14.30 -16.77 -7.36
C VAL A 150 -15.05 -15.56 -6.79
N PHE A 151 -14.70 -14.34 -7.22
CA PHE A 151 -15.34 -13.08 -6.78
C PHE A 151 -16.77 -12.90 -7.33
N THR A 152 -17.14 -13.65 -8.34
CA THR A 152 -18.53 -13.69 -8.89
C THR A 152 -19.22 -15.03 -8.61
N ASN A 153 -18.61 -15.91 -7.81
CA ASN A 153 -19.20 -17.20 -7.46
C ASN A 153 -20.23 -17.05 -6.34
N PRO A 154 -21.52 -17.37 -6.56
CA PRO A 154 -22.58 -17.22 -5.56
C PRO A 154 -22.37 -18.12 -4.31
N LYS A 155 -21.49 -19.11 -4.37
CA LYS A 155 -21.08 -19.93 -3.20
C LYS A 155 -20.53 -19.05 -2.07
N TYR A 156 -19.86 -17.95 -2.42
CA TYR A 156 -19.21 -17.04 -1.47
C TYR A 156 -19.97 -15.72 -1.29
N ALA A 157 -21.25 -15.65 -1.64
CA ALA A 157 -22.07 -14.45 -1.48
C ALA A 157 -22.05 -13.93 -0.04
N GLY A 158 -21.70 -12.67 0.15
CA GLY A 158 -21.56 -12.03 1.45
C GLY A 158 -20.32 -12.48 2.26
N ARG A 159 -19.37 -13.19 1.61
CA ARG A 159 -18.14 -13.71 2.23
C ARG A 159 -16.89 -13.36 1.43
N ILE A 160 -16.99 -12.49 0.41
CA ILE A 160 -15.86 -11.92 -0.32
C ILE A 160 -15.61 -10.48 0.11
N SER A 161 -14.38 -9.98 -0.08
CA SER A 161 -14.04 -8.59 0.14
C SER A 161 -13.16 -8.05 -0.98
N LEU A 162 -13.50 -6.85 -1.42
CA LEU A 162 -12.76 -6.09 -2.44
C LEU A 162 -12.08 -4.88 -1.79
N PRO A 163 -10.96 -4.39 -2.32
CA PRO A 163 -10.33 -3.18 -1.81
C PRO A 163 -11.19 -1.93 -2.07
N ASP A 164 -11.19 -0.99 -1.13
CA ASP A 164 -11.68 0.38 -1.34
C ASP A 164 -10.61 1.25 -2.01
N ASN A 165 -9.99 0.70 -3.05
CA ASN A 165 -8.98 1.33 -3.88
C ASN A 165 -9.33 1.09 -5.34
N VAL A 166 -9.48 2.15 -6.11
CA VAL A 166 -9.94 2.08 -7.50
C VAL A 166 -8.97 1.31 -8.40
N ASP A 167 -7.68 1.51 -8.20
CA ASP A 167 -6.65 0.89 -9.05
C ASP A 167 -6.60 -0.62 -8.82
N ASP A 168 -6.60 -1.08 -7.57
CA ASP A 168 -6.67 -2.51 -7.26
C ASP A 168 -7.99 -3.17 -7.68
N ALA A 169 -9.12 -2.49 -7.48
CA ALA A 169 -10.41 -3.01 -7.86
C ALA A 169 -10.52 -3.17 -9.39
N TYR A 170 -10.04 -2.19 -10.17
CA TYR A 170 -10.02 -2.30 -11.62
C TYR A 170 -8.93 -3.25 -12.13
N ALA A 171 -7.79 -3.38 -11.47
CA ALA A 171 -6.80 -4.40 -11.82
C ALA A 171 -7.41 -5.80 -11.75
N LEU A 172 -8.16 -6.11 -10.68
CA LEU A 172 -8.93 -7.35 -10.57
C LEU A 172 -9.93 -7.51 -11.72
N ALA A 173 -10.76 -6.49 -11.98
CA ALA A 173 -11.82 -6.55 -12.98
C ALA A 173 -11.28 -6.68 -14.41
N TYR A 174 -10.19 -5.99 -14.73
CA TYR A 174 -9.50 -6.12 -16.02
C TYR A 174 -8.93 -7.52 -16.20
N LEU A 175 -8.18 -8.04 -15.23
CA LEU A 175 -7.65 -9.41 -15.27
C LEU A 175 -8.79 -10.43 -15.44
N ALA A 176 -9.84 -10.35 -14.61
CA ALA A 176 -10.98 -11.27 -14.66
C ALA A 176 -11.72 -11.24 -15.99
N THR A 177 -11.56 -10.18 -16.78
CA THR A 177 -12.16 -10.01 -18.12
C THR A 177 -11.15 -10.14 -19.28
N GLY A 178 -9.91 -10.57 -18.97
CA GLY A 178 -8.89 -10.93 -19.96
C GLY A 178 -7.99 -9.77 -20.41
N VAL A 179 -7.92 -8.68 -19.65
CA VAL A 179 -7.00 -7.55 -19.90
C VAL A 179 -5.87 -7.60 -18.89
N SER A 180 -4.63 -7.77 -19.33
CA SER A 180 -3.43 -7.80 -18.50
C SER A 180 -2.53 -6.57 -18.65
N ASP A 181 -2.89 -5.64 -19.53
CA ASP A 181 -2.23 -4.34 -19.70
C ASP A 181 -3.29 -3.24 -19.82
N TRP A 182 -3.54 -2.54 -18.74
CA TRP A 182 -4.55 -1.48 -18.71
C TRP A 182 -4.09 -0.18 -19.35
N THR A 183 -2.78 -0.01 -19.62
CA THR A 183 -2.27 1.22 -20.28
C THR A 183 -2.77 1.38 -21.70
N THR A 184 -3.22 0.27 -22.31
CA THR A 184 -3.78 0.21 -23.66
C THR A 184 -5.26 -0.16 -23.66
N ALA A 185 -5.92 -0.21 -22.50
CA ALA A 185 -7.31 -0.62 -22.37
C ALA A 185 -8.26 0.28 -23.19
N THR A 186 -9.15 -0.36 -23.91
CA THR A 186 -10.18 0.31 -24.71
C THR A 186 -11.42 0.63 -23.89
N GLN A 187 -12.27 1.53 -24.40
CA GLN A 187 -13.56 1.83 -23.78
C GLN A 187 -14.46 0.58 -23.60
N GLU A 188 -14.45 -0.34 -24.56
CA GLU A 188 -15.22 -1.60 -24.49
C GLU A 188 -14.68 -2.51 -23.37
N GLU A 189 -13.36 -2.56 -23.18
CA GLU A 189 -12.73 -3.32 -22.09
C GLU A 189 -13.03 -2.71 -20.72
N PHE A 190 -13.01 -1.39 -20.62
CA PHE A 190 -13.42 -0.68 -19.40
C PHE A 190 -14.89 -0.97 -19.04
N GLU A 191 -15.81 -0.90 -20.01
CA GLU A 191 -17.23 -1.19 -19.79
C GLU A 191 -17.42 -2.66 -19.34
N ARG A 192 -16.73 -3.60 -19.98
CA ARG A 192 -16.77 -5.02 -19.62
C ARG A 192 -16.21 -5.28 -18.21
N ALA A 193 -15.11 -4.63 -17.83
CA ALA A 193 -14.54 -4.71 -16.49
C ALA A 193 -15.50 -4.13 -15.45
N SER A 194 -16.12 -2.98 -15.74
CA SER A 194 -17.11 -2.34 -14.86
C SER A 194 -18.35 -3.21 -14.65
N ASP A 195 -18.84 -3.86 -15.71
CA ASP A 195 -19.99 -4.78 -15.62
C ASP A 195 -19.65 -6.01 -14.77
N TRP A 196 -18.45 -6.59 -14.95
CA TRP A 196 -17.96 -7.68 -14.09
C TRP A 196 -17.88 -7.25 -12.62
N MET A 197 -17.36 -6.06 -12.35
CA MET A 197 -17.24 -5.52 -11.00
C MET A 197 -18.61 -5.32 -10.33
N ARG A 198 -19.65 -4.91 -11.08
CA ARG A 198 -21.03 -4.86 -10.58
C ARG A 198 -21.53 -6.22 -10.12
N GLU A 199 -21.19 -7.31 -10.84
CA GLU A 199 -21.55 -8.67 -10.41
C GLU A 199 -20.80 -9.08 -9.14
N ALA A 200 -19.50 -8.76 -9.04
CA ALA A 200 -18.71 -9.00 -7.83
C ALA A 200 -19.23 -8.18 -6.64
N HIS A 201 -19.59 -6.90 -6.85
CA HIS A 201 -20.17 -6.03 -5.82
C HIS A 201 -21.44 -6.63 -5.19
N LYS A 202 -22.31 -7.28 -5.96
CA LYS A 202 -23.53 -7.94 -5.42
C LYS A 202 -23.24 -9.03 -4.39
N LEU A 203 -22.03 -9.62 -4.46
CA LEU A 203 -21.59 -10.68 -3.57
C LEU A 203 -20.64 -10.17 -2.49
N ASN A 204 -20.17 -8.92 -2.62
CA ASN A 204 -19.20 -8.30 -1.73
C ASN A 204 -19.77 -8.12 -0.31
N ARG A 205 -18.99 -8.45 0.72
CA ARG A 205 -19.35 -8.22 2.13
C ARG A 205 -19.01 -6.82 2.58
N ALA A 206 -17.81 -6.37 2.23
CA ALA A 206 -17.28 -5.05 2.58
C ALA A 206 -16.20 -4.66 1.58
N TYR A 207 -15.98 -3.36 1.45
CA TYR A 207 -14.75 -2.81 0.86
C TYR A 207 -13.81 -2.52 2.02
N TRP A 208 -12.59 -3.08 1.97
CA TRP A 208 -11.57 -2.87 3.00
C TRP A 208 -10.65 -1.71 2.57
N ALA A 209 -10.21 -0.89 3.54
CA ALA A 209 -9.39 0.29 3.31
C ALA A 209 -7.91 0.10 3.68
N ASP A 210 -7.61 -0.84 4.58
CA ASP A 210 -6.24 -1.16 4.99
C ASP A 210 -6.09 -2.65 5.34
N GLY A 211 -4.83 -3.14 5.39
CA GLY A 211 -4.54 -4.56 5.62
C GLY A 211 -4.99 -5.05 6.99
N ALA A 212 -4.97 -4.21 8.02
CA ALA A 212 -5.40 -4.58 9.37
C ALA A 212 -6.93 -4.77 9.45
N GLU A 213 -7.71 -3.92 8.76
CA GLU A 213 -9.16 -4.12 8.61
C GLU A 213 -9.45 -5.43 7.91
N LEU A 214 -8.76 -5.72 6.79
CA LEU A 214 -8.94 -6.98 6.07
C LEU A 214 -8.57 -8.19 6.94
N ALA A 215 -7.43 -8.14 7.65
CA ALA A 215 -7.02 -9.20 8.56
C ALA A 215 -8.07 -9.48 9.63
N GLN A 216 -8.70 -8.44 10.18
CA GLN A 216 -9.79 -8.58 11.15
C GLN A 216 -11.02 -9.26 10.53
N LEU A 217 -11.44 -8.84 9.33
CA LEU A 217 -12.58 -9.42 8.62
C LEU A 217 -12.36 -10.91 8.30
N MET A 218 -11.17 -11.28 7.89
CA MET A 218 -10.79 -12.65 7.59
C MET A 218 -10.61 -13.49 8.86
N GLY A 219 -9.93 -12.96 9.86
CA GLY A 219 -9.68 -13.63 11.15
C GLY A 219 -10.95 -13.96 11.94
N THR A 220 -12.00 -13.14 11.83
CA THR A 220 -13.32 -13.43 12.39
C THR A 220 -14.13 -14.40 11.54
N GLY A 221 -13.66 -14.75 10.34
CA GLY A 221 -14.38 -15.58 9.37
C GLY A 221 -15.56 -14.85 8.70
N GLU A 222 -15.67 -13.54 8.84
CA GLU A 222 -16.69 -12.75 8.14
C GLU A 222 -16.42 -12.70 6.63
N VAL A 223 -15.15 -12.66 6.26
CA VAL A 223 -14.65 -12.76 4.89
C VAL A 223 -13.85 -14.05 4.74
N LEU A 224 -14.07 -14.77 3.64
CA LEU A 224 -13.36 -16.02 3.31
C LEU A 224 -12.42 -15.88 2.12
N VAL A 225 -12.71 -14.93 1.22
CA VAL A 225 -11.94 -14.67 0.01
C VAL A 225 -11.82 -13.16 -0.18
N ALA A 226 -10.62 -12.68 -0.40
CA ALA A 226 -10.36 -11.25 -0.64
C ALA A 226 -9.36 -11.03 -1.77
N TRP A 227 -9.50 -9.94 -2.50
CA TRP A 227 -8.42 -9.40 -3.32
C TRP A 227 -7.53 -8.57 -2.41
N SER A 228 -6.30 -9.01 -2.16
CA SER A 228 -5.48 -8.60 -1.02
C SER A 228 -4.06 -8.29 -1.42
N TRP A 229 -3.44 -7.34 -0.77
CA TRP A 229 -2.00 -7.12 -0.78
C TRP A 229 -1.27 -8.25 -0.03
N ASN A 230 0.06 -8.35 -0.21
CA ASN A 230 0.91 -9.35 0.46
C ASN A 230 0.83 -9.26 2.00
N GLU A 231 0.71 -8.06 2.55
CA GLU A 231 0.73 -7.78 3.99
C GLU A 231 -0.27 -8.65 4.77
N THR A 232 -1.54 -8.66 4.37
CA THR A 232 -2.58 -9.39 5.10
C THR A 232 -2.28 -10.90 5.22
N PRO A 233 -2.00 -11.66 4.14
CA PRO A 233 -1.68 -13.08 4.28
C PRO A 233 -0.35 -13.32 5.00
N VAL A 234 0.64 -12.43 4.92
CA VAL A 234 1.92 -12.58 5.64
C VAL A 234 1.69 -12.42 7.14
N THR A 235 1.06 -11.35 7.58
CA THR A 235 0.79 -11.09 9.00
C THR A 235 -0.13 -12.15 9.62
N MET A 236 -1.21 -12.54 8.94
CA MET A 236 -2.11 -13.58 9.41
C MET A 236 -1.43 -14.96 9.48
N SER A 237 -0.54 -15.28 8.52
CA SER A 237 0.23 -16.52 8.55
C SER A 237 1.21 -16.56 9.73
N ALA A 238 1.88 -15.45 10.02
CA ALA A 238 2.77 -15.31 11.18
C ALA A 238 2.02 -15.52 12.52
N GLU A 239 0.75 -15.14 12.58
CA GLU A 239 -0.15 -15.39 13.71
C GLU A 239 -0.70 -16.82 13.76
N GLY A 240 -0.40 -17.68 12.79
CA GLY A 240 -0.88 -19.05 12.68
C GLY A 240 -2.33 -19.19 12.21
N GLN A 241 -2.85 -18.16 11.54
CA GLN A 241 -4.20 -18.18 10.95
C GLN A 241 -4.23 -19.07 9.68
N PRO A 242 -5.36 -19.74 9.37
CA PRO A 242 -5.50 -20.58 8.19
C PRO A 242 -5.69 -19.76 6.92
N ILE A 243 -4.65 -19.07 6.48
CA ILE A 243 -4.65 -18.19 5.32
C ILE A 243 -3.80 -18.76 4.18
N GLY A 244 -4.27 -18.60 2.94
CA GLY A 244 -3.50 -18.84 1.71
C GLY A 244 -3.46 -17.58 0.86
N PHE A 245 -2.40 -17.44 0.08
CA PHE A 245 -2.21 -16.35 -0.89
C PHE A 245 -2.02 -16.94 -2.28
N GLN A 246 -3.10 -16.97 -3.08
CA GLN A 246 -3.10 -17.54 -4.42
C GLN A 246 -2.73 -16.46 -5.45
N ARG A 247 -1.49 -16.48 -5.89
CA ARG A 247 -0.93 -15.54 -6.87
C ARG A 247 -0.98 -16.03 -8.32
N GLU A 248 -1.31 -17.30 -8.51
CA GLU A 248 -1.30 -17.97 -9.82
C GLU A 248 -2.71 -18.36 -10.26
N ALA A 249 -3.69 -17.48 -10.03
CA ALA A 249 -5.00 -17.61 -10.68
C ALA A 249 -4.81 -17.57 -12.22
N VAL A 250 -5.62 -18.32 -12.96
CA VAL A 250 -5.40 -18.50 -14.40
C VAL A 250 -5.46 -17.20 -15.21
N GLU A 251 -6.18 -16.20 -14.72
CA GLU A 251 -6.26 -14.87 -15.34
C GLU A 251 -5.08 -13.97 -14.94
N GLY A 252 -4.37 -14.30 -13.86
CA GLY A 252 -3.21 -13.58 -13.37
C GLY A 252 -3.35 -12.93 -12.01
N SER A 253 -2.37 -12.08 -11.69
CA SER A 253 -2.29 -11.25 -10.48
C SER A 253 -1.96 -9.81 -10.86
N SER A 254 -2.15 -8.88 -9.92
CA SER A 254 -1.70 -7.50 -10.09
C SER A 254 -0.38 -7.25 -9.38
N ALA A 255 0.42 -6.34 -9.92
CA ALA A 255 1.63 -5.83 -9.26
C ALA A 255 1.60 -4.30 -9.24
N TRP A 256 2.03 -3.73 -8.15
CA TRP A 256 2.12 -2.30 -7.93
C TRP A 256 3.48 -1.91 -7.36
N PHE A 257 3.86 -0.65 -7.51
CA PHE A 257 4.96 -0.06 -6.77
C PHE A 257 4.64 1.38 -6.41
N CYS A 258 5.03 1.76 -5.22
CA CYS A 258 4.82 3.08 -4.67
C CYS A 258 6.19 3.72 -4.36
N GLY A 259 6.17 4.96 -3.99
CA GLY A 259 7.40 5.67 -3.68
C GLY A 259 7.14 7.09 -3.21
N TYR A 260 8.19 7.78 -2.85
CA TYR A 260 8.07 9.08 -2.24
C TYR A 260 8.28 10.22 -3.22
N VAL A 261 7.48 11.25 -3.04
CA VAL A 261 7.56 12.54 -3.75
C VAL A 261 7.88 13.65 -2.77
N ASN A 262 8.63 14.64 -3.22
CA ASN A 262 8.85 15.88 -2.50
C ASN A 262 7.67 16.82 -2.76
N LEU A 263 6.97 17.24 -1.72
CA LEU A 263 5.78 18.08 -1.84
C LEU A 263 6.15 19.55 -1.87
N VAL A 264 5.54 20.29 -2.80
CA VAL A 264 5.73 21.75 -2.91
C VAL A 264 5.22 22.43 -1.64
N ASP A 265 5.97 23.46 -1.18
CA ASP A 265 5.62 24.26 0.00
C ASP A 265 5.46 23.42 1.29
N GLY A 266 6.25 22.37 1.47
CA GLY A 266 6.30 21.57 2.70
C GLY A 266 6.52 22.46 3.93
N PRO A 267 5.80 22.23 5.05
CA PRO A 267 5.85 23.11 6.23
C PRO A 267 7.11 22.94 7.06
N GLY A 268 7.87 21.86 6.84
CA GLY A 268 9.01 21.46 7.67
C GLY A 268 10.37 21.78 7.06
N SER A 269 11.28 20.83 7.16
CA SER A 269 12.66 20.94 6.73
C SER A 269 12.95 20.10 5.50
N GLU A 270 13.31 20.75 4.41
CA GLU A 270 13.76 20.09 3.18
C GLU A 270 14.98 19.17 3.40
N GLU A 271 15.88 19.52 4.34
CA GLU A 271 16.99 18.64 4.72
C GLU A 271 16.50 17.36 5.37
N LYS A 272 15.51 17.45 6.26
CA LYS A 272 14.93 16.28 6.93
C LYS A 272 14.11 15.40 5.99
N ALA A 273 13.43 15.99 4.99
CA ALA A 273 12.76 15.24 3.94
C ALA A 273 13.74 14.37 3.14
N HIS A 274 14.91 14.93 2.76
CA HIS A 274 15.97 14.17 2.08
C HIS A 274 16.59 13.10 3.01
N ASP A 275 16.80 13.41 4.27
CA ASP A 275 17.32 12.46 5.25
C ASP A 275 16.36 11.29 5.50
N PHE A 276 15.05 11.56 5.51
CA PHE A 276 14.03 10.53 5.59
C PHE A 276 14.08 9.60 4.37
N MET A 277 14.18 10.17 3.17
CA MET A 277 14.26 9.38 1.96
C MET A 277 15.53 8.53 1.88
N GLU A 278 16.68 9.08 2.30
CA GLU A 278 17.93 8.29 2.40
C GLU A 278 17.81 7.17 3.45
N ALA A 279 17.18 7.46 4.59
CA ALA A 279 16.93 6.49 5.65
C ALA A 279 15.97 5.37 5.20
N TRP A 280 14.94 5.71 4.44
CA TRP A 280 14.02 4.74 3.86
C TRP A 280 14.73 3.72 2.97
N LEU A 281 15.68 4.15 2.15
CA LEU A 281 16.43 3.27 1.23
C LEU A 281 17.51 2.43 1.94
N ALA A 282 17.55 2.39 3.27
CA ALA A 282 18.52 1.63 4.05
C ALA A 282 18.22 0.12 4.09
N PRO A 283 19.26 -0.73 4.33
CA PRO A 283 19.06 -2.18 4.44
C PRO A 283 18.08 -2.60 5.52
N GLU A 284 18.04 -1.88 6.64
CA GLU A 284 17.17 -2.18 7.78
C GLU A 284 15.69 -2.10 7.39
N VAL A 285 15.32 -1.12 6.55
CA VAL A 285 13.95 -0.99 6.01
C VAL A 285 13.65 -2.13 5.05
N THR A 286 14.63 -2.54 4.23
CA THR A 286 14.45 -3.67 3.31
C THR A 286 14.16 -4.96 4.08
N GLU A 287 14.93 -5.26 5.12
CA GLU A 287 14.71 -6.43 5.96
C GLU A 287 13.35 -6.38 6.65
N TYR A 288 12.97 -5.21 7.16
CA TYR A 288 11.70 -5.02 7.85
C TYR A 288 10.51 -5.22 6.92
N ILE A 289 10.44 -4.50 5.82
CA ILE A 289 9.29 -4.52 4.91
C ILE A 289 9.08 -5.89 4.26
N VAL A 290 10.17 -6.61 3.94
CA VAL A 290 10.08 -7.96 3.38
C VAL A 290 9.57 -8.96 4.41
N ASN A 291 10.11 -8.95 5.63
CA ASN A 291 9.79 -9.97 6.62
C ASN A 291 8.45 -9.74 7.31
N GLU A 292 8.10 -8.49 7.60
CA GLU A 292 6.90 -8.17 8.38
C GLU A 292 5.67 -7.95 7.47
N TRP A 293 5.88 -7.40 6.26
CA TRP A 293 4.80 -7.02 5.36
C TRP A 293 4.74 -7.83 4.06
N GLY A 294 5.81 -8.53 3.72
CA GLY A 294 5.91 -9.26 2.45
C GLY A 294 5.98 -8.35 1.23
N TYR A 295 6.36 -7.08 1.39
CA TYR A 295 6.57 -6.17 0.28
C TYR A 295 8.02 -6.17 -0.16
N GLY A 296 8.25 -5.99 -1.46
CA GLY A 296 9.57 -5.76 -2.02
C GLY A 296 10.02 -4.33 -1.75
N HIS A 297 11.34 -4.13 -1.71
CA HIS A 297 11.96 -2.83 -1.54
C HIS A 297 12.65 -2.38 -2.83
N ALA A 298 12.61 -1.09 -3.14
CA ALA A 298 13.13 -0.60 -4.42
C ALA A 298 14.67 -0.61 -4.52
N ASN A 299 15.40 -0.73 -3.41
CA ASN A 299 16.86 -0.84 -3.43
C ASN A 299 17.28 -2.26 -3.86
N ALA A 300 17.72 -2.39 -5.13
CA ALA A 300 18.08 -3.67 -5.74
C ALA A 300 19.27 -4.36 -5.05
N GLU A 301 20.24 -3.59 -4.53
CA GLU A 301 21.40 -4.14 -3.82
C GLU A 301 20.96 -4.82 -2.51
N ASN A 302 20.04 -4.19 -1.78
CA ASN A 302 19.51 -4.75 -0.54
C ASN A 302 18.65 -5.98 -0.81
N MET A 303 17.73 -5.90 -1.80
CA MET A 303 16.88 -7.03 -2.18
C MET A 303 17.67 -8.26 -2.63
N ALA A 304 18.82 -8.07 -3.27
CA ALA A 304 19.71 -9.16 -3.68
C ALA A 304 20.33 -9.93 -2.49
N ASN A 305 20.27 -9.39 -1.27
CA ASN A 305 20.74 -10.05 -0.06
C ASN A 305 19.64 -10.83 0.68
N ILE A 306 18.37 -10.67 0.30
CA ILE A 306 17.26 -11.43 0.89
C ILE A 306 17.28 -12.86 0.35
N ASP A 307 17.06 -13.84 1.24
CA ASP A 307 17.01 -15.24 0.86
C ASP A 307 15.85 -15.50 -0.13
N PRO A 308 16.10 -16.16 -1.27
CA PRO A 308 15.05 -16.51 -2.23
C PRO A 308 13.90 -17.36 -1.66
N GLU A 309 14.16 -18.15 -0.61
CA GLU A 309 13.12 -18.92 0.08
C GLU A 309 12.18 -17.96 0.83
N THR A 310 12.73 -16.98 1.54
CA THR A 310 11.95 -15.90 2.19
C THR A 310 11.10 -15.15 1.16
N LEU A 311 11.69 -14.73 0.02
CA LEU A 311 10.93 -14.04 -1.03
C LEU A 311 9.76 -14.89 -1.56
N THR A 312 9.93 -16.20 -1.63
CA THR A 312 8.86 -17.11 -2.05
C THR A 312 7.77 -17.22 -1.00
N GLU A 313 8.14 -17.36 0.26
CA GLU A 313 7.23 -17.48 1.40
C GLU A 313 6.33 -16.24 1.57
N VAL A 314 6.91 -15.05 1.43
CA VAL A 314 6.15 -13.78 1.53
C VAL A 314 5.43 -13.37 0.23
N GLY A 315 5.46 -14.20 -0.79
CA GLY A 315 4.73 -13.94 -2.03
C GLY A 315 5.43 -12.99 -3.01
N LEU A 316 6.74 -12.81 -2.92
CA LEU A 316 7.57 -12.05 -3.87
C LEU A 316 8.32 -12.93 -4.86
N GLY A 317 8.23 -14.25 -4.73
CA GLY A 317 8.82 -15.17 -5.70
C GLY A 317 8.17 -15.05 -7.09
N PRO A 318 8.85 -15.50 -8.17
CA PRO A 318 8.33 -15.44 -9.53
C PRO A 318 7.04 -16.26 -9.69
N VAL A 319 6.16 -15.81 -10.57
CA VAL A 319 4.91 -16.50 -10.96
C VAL A 319 4.89 -16.72 -12.47
N ASP A 320 4.19 -17.77 -12.94
CA ASP A 320 4.06 -18.11 -14.36
C ASP A 320 2.63 -17.87 -14.87
N VAL A 321 2.10 -16.66 -14.57
CA VAL A 321 0.78 -16.21 -15.01
C VAL A 321 0.88 -14.75 -15.47
N PRO A 322 -0.11 -14.23 -16.21
CA PRO A 322 -0.14 -12.80 -16.54
C PRO A 322 -0.06 -11.92 -15.29
N ILE A 323 0.73 -10.84 -15.38
CA ILE A 323 0.79 -9.81 -14.34
C ILE A 323 0.31 -8.49 -14.92
N LEU A 324 -0.75 -7.94 -14.36
CA LEU A 324 -1.14 -6.57 -14.63
C LEU A 324 -0.33 -5.64 -13.72
N ALA A 325 0.66 -4.98 -14.30
CA ALA A 325 1.41 -3.94 -13.59
C ALA A 325 0.58 -2.65 -13.53
N GLN A 326 0.41 -2.09 -12.34
CA GLN A 326 -0.32 -0.82 -12.14
C GLN A 326 0.56 0.36 -12.56
N LEU A 327 0.76 0.49 -13.88
CA LEU A 327 1.52 1.56 -14.49
C LEU A 327 0.63 2.78 -14.80
N PRO A 328 1.22 3.97 -14.94
CA PRO A 328 0.50 5.14 -15.39
C PRO A 328 -0.29 4.89 -16.68
N MET A 329 -1.57 5.30 -16.68
CA MET A 329 -2.49 5.14 -17.80
C MET A 329 -3.03 6.49 -18.28
N ASP A 330 -3.85 6.45 -19.32
CA ASP A 330 -4.58 7.63 -19.80
C ASP A 330 -5.44 8.25 -18.68
N ASN A 331 -5.20 9.53 -18.37
CA ASN A 331 -5.88 10.22 -17.29
C ASN A 331 -7.42 10.27 -17.48
N ALA A 332 -7.91 10.38 -18.73
CA ALA A 332 -9.36 10.43 -18.96
C ALA A 332 -10.01 9.08 -18.68
N LEU A 333 -9.34 7.98 -18.96
CA LEU A 333 -9.82 6.64 -18.62
C LEU A 333 -9.79 6.44 -17.10
N ARG A 334 -8.72 6.86 -16.44
CA ARG A 334 -8.62 6.75 -14.95
C ARG A 334 -9.73 7.56 -14.25
N GLU A 335 -10.03 8.77 -14.69
CA GLU A 335 -11.16 9.56 -14.17
C GLU A 335 -12.51 8.86 -14.37
N GLN A 336 -12.69 8.14 -15.49
CA GLN A 336 -13.90 7.33 -15.70
C GLN A 336 -13.94 6.15 -14.72
N MET A 337 -12.81 5.46 -14.47
CA MET A 337 -12.71 4.37 -13.49
C MET A 337 -13.12 4.86 -12.10
N ILE A 338 -12.57 5.99 -11.63
CA ILE A 338 -12.90 6.60 -10.34
C ILE A 338 -14.41 6.87 -10.24
N ALA A 339 -14.96 7.58 -11.22
CA ALA A 339 -16.38 7.95 -11.24
C ALA A 339 -17.31 6.73 -11.28
N GLU A 340 -16.90 5.68 -11.98
CA GLU A 340 -17.71 4.48 -12.14
C GLU A 340 -17.60 3.57 -10.91
N PHE A 341 -16.42 3.48 -10.30
CA PHE A 341 -16.22 2.74 -9.05
C PHE A 341 -17.11 3.27 -7.92
N GLU A 342 -17.18 4.59 -7.77
CA GLU A 342 -18.08 5.20 -6.79
C GLU A 342 -19.56 4.86 -7.02
N LYS A 343 -20.00 4.81 -8.29
CA LYS A 343 -21.36 4.38 -8.61
C LYS A 343 -21.58 2.90 -8.27
N ILE A 344 -20.62 2.05 -8.59
CA ILE A 344 -20.70 0.62 -8.28
C ILE A 344 -20.79 0.41 -6.77
N LYS A 345 -19.94 1.06 -5.98
CA LYS A 345 -20.01 1.01 -4.51
C LYS A 345 -21.36 1.50 -3.96
N ALA A 346 -21.98 2.48 -4.63
CA ALA A 346 -23.30 2.98 -4.29
C ALA A 346 -24.45 2.09 -4.79
N GLY A 347 -24.16 1.01 -5.49
CA GLY A 347 -25.16 0.02 -5.99
C GLY A 347 -25.82 0.38 -7.33
N PHE A 348 -25.15 1.17 -8.19
CA PHE A 348 -25.64 1.59 -9.51
C PHE A 348 -24.90 0.94 -10.66
#